data_9c3f790a9c75cb8946a77a9b45864f5f
#
_entry.id   9c3f790a9c75cb8946a77a9b45864f5f
#
_cell.length_a   1.000
_cell.length_b   1.000
_cell.length_c   1.000
_cell.angle_alpha   90.00
_cell.angle_beta   90.00
_cell.angle_gamma   90.00
#
_symmetry.space_group_name_H-M   'P 1'
#
loop_
_entity.id
_entity.type
_entity.pdbx_description
1 polymer ?
#
loop_
_entity_poly.entity_id
_entity_poly.type
_entity_poly.pdbx_seq_one_letter_code
_entity_poly.pdbx_strand_id
1 'polypeptide(L)'
;MEVYCHFKVDTGMGRIGFSVRSDFEAAIAAMERCAALPKLHFSGIFQHFAVADSTTPENEAYTQAQHALFERTVQRLQADGVALHTIHCANSAAQMRHPEWHHSLTRAGIILYGLDPSPEVHFDGLRPTMTLKSVVEFVKDLLPGESVSYGRTYTANTPRKVATVCVGYADGYPRALSGSNGNPNAGVMSIRGKPAPIIGRVCMDQTLVDVTDIPDVKMNDEVTVFGPENAAIGADTADSIAAKTGTINYEIICGISRRVPRVYLRDGAPVRIWNDLEET
;
A
#
# COMPACT_ATOMS: atom_id res chain seq x y z
N MET A 1 18.99 31.99 5.48
CA MET A 1 17.87 31.05 5.24
C MET A 1 17.24 30.73 6.59
N GLU A 2 15.94 30.84 6.73
CA GLU A 2 15.16 30.42 7.89
C GLU A 2 14.47 29.10 7.59
N VAL A 3 14.36 28.21 8.58
CA VAL A 3 13.79 26.88 8.41
C VAL A 3 12.63 26.69 9.36
N TYR A 4 11.48 26.34 8.81
CA TYR A 4 10.27 25.98 9.57
C TYR A 4 10.21 24.47 9.69
N CYS A 5 10.02 23.97 10.92
CA CYS A 5 10.06 22.55 11.22
C CYS A 5 9.13 22.17 12.39
N HIS A 6 8.90 20.86 12.52
CA HIS A 6 8.19 20.29 13.67
C HIS A 6 9.14 19.37 14.45
N PHE A 7 8.99 19.34 15.76
CA PHE A 7 9.62 18.30 16.57
C PHE A 7 9.01 16.94 16.26
N LYS A 8 9.88 15.96 15.98
CA LYS A 8 9.47 14.56 15.97
C LYS A 8 9.82 13.91 17.29
N VAL A 9 8.80 13.41 17.99
CA VAL A 9 8.94 12.71 19.26
C VAL A 9 8.86 11.20 19.03
N ASP A 10 9.78 10.45 19.59
CA ASP A 10 9.70 9.01 19.64
C ASP A 10 9.10 8.54 20.95
N THR A 11 7.82 8.17 20.88
CA THR A 11 7.04 7.62 22.00
C THR A 11 7.02 6.09 22.00
N GLY A 12 7.70 5.45 21.03
CA GLY A 12 7.73 4.00 20.95
C GLY A 12 7.76 3.41 19.54
N MET A 13 7.74 4.24 18.48
CA MET A 13 7.95 3.73 17.11
C MET A 13 9.39 3.26 16.91
N GLY A 14 10.37 3.85 17.61
CA GLY A 14 11.77 3.44 17.56
C GLY A 14 12.49 3.73 16.23
N ARG A 15 11.96 4.68 15.43
CA ARG A 15 12.47 4.94 14.08
C ARG A 15 13.33 6.21 14.00
N ILE A 16 12.79 7.34 14.40
CA ILE A 16 13.44 8.66 14.46
C ILE A 16 12.77 9.53 15.52
N GLY A 17 13.45 10.55 16.01
CA GLY A 17 12.91 11.59 16.90
C GLY A 17 13.59 11.64 18.24
N PHE A 18 13.19 12.62 19.06
CA PHE A 18 13.62 12.75 20.45
C PHE A 18 12.98 11.63 21.28
N SER A 19 13.81 10.75 21.85
CA SER A 19 13.32 9.60 22.61
C SER A 19 12.89 10.02 24.01
N VAL A 20 11.59 10.19 24.20
CA VAL A 20 10.99 10.53 25.51
C VAL A 20 10.73 9.30 26.39
N ARG A 21 11.02 8.11 25.90
CA ARG A 21 10.84 6.83 26.64
C ARG A 21 12.01 6.54 27.57
N SER A 22 13.24 6.75 27.09
CA SER A 22 14.47 6.37 27.81
C SER A 22 14.88 7.41 28.82
N ASP A 23 14.83 8.68 28.45
CA ASP A 23 15.14 9.81 29.32
C ASP A 23 14.27 11.02 28.90
N PHE A 24 13.17 11.19 29.61
CA PHE A 24 12.20 12.23 29.33
C PHE A 24 12.79 13.63 29.48
N GLU A 25 13.48 13.88 30.60
CA GLU A 25 14.01 15.22 30.91
C GLU A 25 15.12 15.62 29.95
N ALA A 26 16.02 14.70 29.59
CA ALA A 26 17.06 14.96 28.59
C ALA A 26 16.48 15.26 27.21
N ALA A 27 15.38 14.58 26.83
CA ALA A 27 14.69 14.82 25.55
C ALA A 27 14.01 16.21 25.55
N ILE A 28 13.32 16.60 26.63
CA ILE A 28 12.74 17.94 26.79
C ILE A 28 13.82 19.00 26.67
N ALA A 29 14.89 18.91 27.48
CA ALA A 29 15.99 19.86 27.44
C ALA A 29 16.66 19.98 26.06
N ALA A 30 16.71 18.86 25.29
CA ALA A 30 17.24 18.89 23.94
C ALA A 30 16.32 19.63 22.97
N MET A 31 15.00 19.43 23.07
CA MET A 31 14.00 20.16 22.28
C MET A 31 13.99 21.66 22.58
N GLU A 32 14.08 22.04 23.86
CA GLU A 32 14.20 23.44 24.28
C GLU A 32 15.44 24.12 23.71
N ARG A 33 16.61 23.44 23.77
CA ARG A 33 17.84 23.95 23.13
C ARG A 33 17.68 24.14 21.63
N CYS A 34 16.98 23.20 20.95
CA CYS A 34 16.69 23.33 19.52
C CYS A 34 15.75 24.52 19.25
N ALA A 35 14.71 24.71 20.08
CA ALA A 35 13.78 25.83 19.95
C ALA A 35 14.46 27.21 20.12
N ALA A 36 15.52 27.26 20.89
CA ALA A 36 16.31 28.50 21.12
C ALA A 36 17.32 28.81 19.99
N LEU A 37 17.49 27.92 19.01
CA LEU A 37 18.43 28.14 17.91
C LEU A 37 17.93 29.23 16.96
N PRO A 38 18.77 30.21 16.59
CA PRO A 38 18.39 31.26 15.65
C PRO A 38 18.14 30.63 14.26
N LYS A 39 17.14 31.15 13.56
CA LYS A 39 16.74 30.71 12.20
C LYS A 39 16.07 29.34 12.11
N LEU A 40 15.83 28.64 13.24
CA LEU A 40 14.96 27.48 13.32
C LEU A 40 13.65 27.86 13.99
N HIS A 41 12.55 27.63 13.30
CA HIS A 41 11.21 27.94 13.77
C HIS A 41 10.43 26.65 13.98
N PHE A 42 10.39 26.16 15.21
CA PHE A 42 9.60 25.00 15.56
C PHE A 42 8.14 25.42 15.80
N SER A 43 7.31 25.22 14.77
CA SER A 43 5.89 25.59 14.82
C SER A 43 4.97 24.43 15.19
N GLY A 44 5.50 23.23 15.39
CA GLY A 44 4.68 22.07 15.73
C GLY A 44 5.45 20.89 16.28
N ILE A 45 4.68 19.85 16.63
CA ILE A 45 5.18 18.63 17.22
C ILE A 45 4.37 17.41 16.73
N PHE A 46 5.04 16.28 16.53
CA PHE A 46 4.34 15.05 16.15
C PHE A 46 5.02 13.78 16.64
N GLN A 47 4.24 12.72 16.71
CA GLN A 47 4.70 11.36 16.93
C GLN A 47 4.14 10.41 15.86
N HIS A 48 4.44 9.13 15.91
CA HIS A 48 3.87 8.09 15.05
C HIS A 48 3.59 6.83 15.85
N PHE A 49 2.38 6.29 15.70
CA PHE A 49 1.98 5.04 16.35
C PHE A 49 2.63 3.84 15.67
N ALA A 50 3.03 2.88 16.49
CA ALA A 50 3.65 1.64 16.00
C ALA A 50 2.61 0.58 15.61
N VAL A 51 1.51 0.50 16.36
CA VAL A 51 0.53 -0.60 16.30
C VAL A 51 -0.92 -0.13 16.43
N ALA A 52 -1.23 1.11 15.98
CA ALA A 52 -2.60 1.64 16.07
C ALA A 52 -3.60 0.90 15.18
N ASP A 53 -3.12 0.07 14.27
CA ASP A 53 -3.87 -0.79 13.35
C ASP A 53 -4.03 -2.23 13.85
N SER A 54 -3.69 -2.50 15.12
CA SER A 54 -3.93 -3.78 15.78
C SER A 54 -5.05 -3.68 16.82
N THR A 55 -5.77 -4.78 17.01
CA THR A 55 -6.87 -4.92 17.97
C THR A 55 -6.53 -5.79 19.17
N THR A 56 -5.30 -6.31 19.26
CA THR A 56 -4.90 -7.09 20.42
C THR A 56 -4.81 -6.22 21.68
N PRO A 57 -5.22 -6.72 22.88
CA PRO A 57 -5.18 -5.92 24.11
C PRO A 57 -3.79 -5.36 24.43
N GLU A 58 -2.73 -6.09 24.13
CA GLU A 58 -1.35 -5.64 24.35
C GLU A 58 -1.01 -4.45 23.44
N ASN A 59 -1.31 -4.53 22.15
CA ASN A 59 -1.05 -3.46 21.18
C ASN A 59 -1.94 -2.24 21.42
N GLU A 60 -3.17 -2.46 21.88
CA GLU A 60 -4.07 -1.37 22.30
C GLU A 60 -3.50 -0.61 23.49
N ALA A 61 -3.06 -1.32 24.54
CA ALA A 61 -2.40 -0.72 25.69
C ALA A 61 -1.12 0.04 25.31
N TYR A 62 -0.34 -0.52 24.37
CA TYR A 62 0.86 0.13 23.84
C TYR A 62 0.54 1.44 23.10
N THR A 63 -0.50 1.42 22.26
CA THR A 63 -0.98 2.61 21.52
C THR A 63 -1.45 3.71 22.48
N GLN A 64 -2.21 3.37 23.52
CA GLN A 64 -2.63 4.29 24.56
C GLN A 64 -1.43 4.88 25.33
N ALA A 65 -0.44 4.05 25.67
CA ALA A 65 0.77 4.52 26.35
C ALA A 65 1.60 5.48 25.47
N GLN A 66 1.71 5.20 24.16
CA GLN A 66 2.35 6.13 23.20
C GLN A 66 1.62 7.48 23.17
N HIS A 67 0.30 7.47 23.13
CA HIS A 67 -0.51 8.69 23.14
C HIS A 67 -0.33 9.48 24.43
N ALA A 68 -0.47 8.82 25.59
CA ALA A 68 -0.30 9.46 26.89
C ALA A 68 1.09 10.11 27.05
N LEU A 69 2.13 9.43 26.57
CA LEU A 69 3.49 9.97 26.61
C LEU A 69 3.66 11.18 25.66
N PHE A 70 3.01 11.16 24.52
CA PHE A 70 2.97 12.30 23.59
C PHE A 70 2.28 13.51 24.21
N GLU A 71 1.09 13.32 24.81
CA GLU A 71 0.36 14.37 25.50
C GLU A 71 1.18 15.00 26.63
N ARG A 72 1.82 14.17 27.45
CA ARG A 72 2.73 14.64 28.51
C ARG A 72 3.87 15.49 27.94
N THR A 73 4.42 15.11 26.79
CA THR A 73 5.51 15.84 26.12
C THR A 73 5.03 17.21 25.63
N VAL A 74 3.87 17.24 24.98
CA VAL A 74 3.24 18.48 24.49
C VAL A 74 2.99 19.45 25.64
N GLN A 75 2.32 18.97 26.71
CA GLN A 75 2.00 19.78 27.88
C GLN A 75 3.25 20.35 28.57
N ARG A 76 4.33 19.53 28.66
CA ARG A 76 5.58 19.98 29.27
C ARG A 76 6.25 21.07 28.44
N LEU A 77 6.42 20.91 27.15
CA LEU A 77 7.01 21.92 26.28
C LEU A 77 6.21 23.22 26.25
N GLN A 78 4.88 23.14 26.26
CA GLN A 78 4.01 24.33 26.36
C GLN A 78 4.14 25.06 27.71
N ALA A 79 4.25 24.31 28.80
CA ALA A 79 4.48 24.86 30.12
C ALA A 79 5.85 25.56 30.24
N ASP A 80 6.85 25.05 29.56
CA ASP A 80 8.19 25.60 29.48
C ASP A 80 8.31 26.75 28.43
N GLY A 81 7.18 27.17 27.84
CA GLY A 81 7.08 28.33 26.94
C GLY A 81 7.41 28.08 25.47
N VAL A 82 7.54 26.81 25.04
CA VAL A 82 7.71 26.47 23.63
C VAL A 82 6.38 26.62 22.88
N ALA A 83 6.34 27.49 21.88
CA ALA A 83 5.15 27.73 21.07
C ALA A 83 4.90 26.57 20.08
N LEU A 84 3.88 25.76 20.33
CA LEU A 84 3.48 24.66 19.47
C LEU A 84 2.10 24.95 18.85
N HIS A 85 2.08 25.42 17.61
CA HIS A 85 0.83 25.78 16.92
C HIS A 85 0.16 24.57 16.24
N THR A 86 0.97 23.60 15.77
CA THR A 86 0.49 22.42 15.09
C THR A 86 0.88 21.16 15.86
N ILE A 87 -0.12 20.45 16.37
CA ILE A 87 0.07 19.20 17.11
C ILE A 87 -0.60 18.08 16.31
N HIS A 88 0.11 16.99 16.04
CA HIS A 88 -0.46 15.89 15.29
C HIS A 88 0.16 14.53 15.64
N CYS A 89 -0.67 13.51 15.84
CA CYS A 89 -0.20 12.16 16.17
C CYS A 89 -0.82 11.08 15.27
N ALA A 90 -2.06 11.27 14.81
CA ALA A 90 -2.83 10.24 14.14
C ALA A 90 -2.31 9.91 12.73
N ASN A 91 -2.01 8.63 12.47
CA ASN A 91 -1.88 7.99 11.17
C ASN A 91 -3.27 7.52 10.69
N SER A 92 -3.36 6.79 9.58
CA SER A 92 -4.63 6.30 9.04
C SER A 92 -5.47 5.53 10.06
N ALA A 93 -4.87 4.58 10.76
CA ALA A 93 -5.58 3.77 11.75
C ALA A 93 -6.05 4.60 12.96
N ALA A 94 -5.14 5.38 13.56
CA ALA A 94 -5.48 6.23 14.69
C ALA A 94 -6.51 7.30 14.30
N GLN A 95 -6.45 7.84 13.08
CA GLN A 95 -7.45 8.78 12.58
C GLN A 95 -8.87 8.20 12.59
N MET A 96 -9.01 6.94 12.19
CA MET A 96 -10.31 6.28 12.08
C MET A 96 -10.80 5.73 13.44
N ARG A 97 -9.88 5.24 14.27
CA ARG A 97 -10.22 4.59 15.56
C ARG A 97 -10.35 5.54 16.73
N HIS A 98 -9.62 6.67 16.70
CA HIS A 98 -9.48 7.62 17.80
C HIS A 98 -9.72 9.06 17.33
N PRO A 99 -10.97 9.44 17.03
CA PRO A 99 -11.29 10.81 16.61
C PRO A 99 -10.86 11.88 17.64
N GLU A 100 -10.84 11.51 18.91
CA GLU A 100 -10.40 12.37 20.02
C GLU A 100 -8.91 12.74 19.96
N TRP A 101 -8.10 12.04 19.14
CA TRP A 101 -6.65 12.30 18.97
C TRP A 101 -6.31 13.08 17.71
N HIS A 102 -7.27 13.71 17.07
CA HIS A 102 -7.04 14.42 15.81
C HIS A 102 -6.19 15.67 15.96
N HIS A 103 -6.27 16.36 17.12
CA HIS A 103 -5.56 17.62 17.40
C HIS A 103 -5.72 18.65 16.26
N SER A 104 -4.59 19.26 15.81
CA SER A 104 -4.61 20.28 14.76
C SER A 104 -4.78 19.70 13.37
N LEU A 105 -4.30 18.48 13.14
CA LEU A 105 -4.41 17.75 11.85
C LEU A 105 -4.15 16.25 12.02
N THR A 106 -4.59 15.48 11.05
CA THR A 106 -4.31 14.05 10.92
C THR A 106 -3.47 13.78 9.66
N ARG A 107 -2.84 12.60 9.61
CA ARG A 107 -2.02 12.19 8.48
C ARG A 107 -2.61 10.95 7.82
N ALA A 108 -3.66 11.18 7.00
CA ALA A 108 -4.24 10.14 6.19
C ALA A 108 -3.21 9.61 5.17
N GLY A 109 -3.04 8.31 5.11
CA GLY A 109 -2.18 7.61 4.17
C GLY A 109 -3.00 6.62 3.36
N ILE A 110 -2.95 5.33 3.72
CA ILE A 110 -3.60 4.25 2.95
C ILE A 110 -5.12 4.42 2.80
N ILE A 111 -5.78 5.02 3.77
CA ILE A 111 -7.23 5.30 3.70
C ILE A 111 -7.61 6.28 2.57
N LEU A 112 -6.67 7.07 2.04
CA LEU A 112 -6.88 7.88 0.84
C LEU A 112 -7.02 7.02 -0.42
N TYR A 113 -6.45 5.81 -0.40
CA TYR A 113 -6.64 4.81 -1.44
C TYR A 113 -7.86 3.92 -1.19
N GLY A 114 -8.62 4.20 -0.11
CA GLY A 114 -9.80 3.43 0.27
C GLY A 114 -9.49 2.01 0.75
N LEU A 115 -8.30 1.79 1.30
CA LEU A 115 -7.84 0.51 1.82
C LEU A 115 -7.71 0.57 3.35
N ASP A 116 -8.02 -0.55 4.01
CA ASP A 116 -7.85 -0.70 5.44
C ASP A 116 -6.35 -0.69 5.81
N PRO A 117 -5.98 -0.10 6.96
CA PRO A 117 -4.58 -0.03 7.42
C PRO A 117 -3.95 -1.39 7.74
N SER A 118 -4.75 -2.37 8.13
CA SER A 118 -4.34 -3.76 8.37
C SER A 118 -5.54 -4.70 8.25
N PRO A 119 -5.31 -6.03 8.19
CA PRO A 119 -6.40 -7.01 8.21
C PRO A 119 -7.15 -7.09 9.54
N GLU A 120 -6.61 -6.52 10.63
CA GLU A 120 -7.22 -6.56 11.96
C GLU A 120 -8.30 -5.48 12.16
N VAL A 121 -8.29 -4.44 11.33
CA VAL A 121 -9.24 -3.33 11.42
C VAL A 121 -9.97 -3.12 10.11
N HIS A 122 -11.27 -2.99 10.19
CA HIS A 122 -12.12 -2.72 9.03
C HIS A 122 -12.94 -1.44 9.27
N PHE A 123 -12.98 -0.59 8.26
CA PHE A 123 -13.73 0.68 8.31
C PHE A 123 -14.77 0.74 7.20
N ASP A 124 -16.04 0.72 7.63
CA ASP A 124 -17.15 0.89 6.71
C ASP A 124 -17.04 2.21 5.92
N GLY A 125 -17.33 2.12 4.63
CA GLY A 125 -17.32 3.28 3.75
C GLY A 125 -16.00 3.58 3.06
N LEU A 126 -14.90 2.92 3.39
CA LEU A 126 -13.70 2.94 2.55
C LEU A 126 -14.01 2.28 1.20
N ARG A 127 -13.57 2.93 0.13
CA ARG A 127 -13.76 2.43 -1.25
C ARG A 127 -12.42 2.41 -1.96
N PRO A 128 -11.87 1.23 -2.27
CA PRO A 128 -10.62 1.12 -3.00
C PRO A 128 -10.67 1.89 -4.31
N THR A 129 -9.69 2.78 -4.53
CA THR A 129 -9.69 3.71 -5.65
C THR A 129 -8.74 3.31 -6.77
N MET A 130 -7.88 2.30 -6.54
CA MET A 130 -6.85 1.91 -7.49
C MET A 130 -7.18 0.58 -8.16
N THR A 131 -7.16 0.60 -9.49
CA THR A 131 -7.24 -0.59 -10.34
C THR A 131 -6.04 -0.57 -11.28
N LEU A 132 -5.32 -1.67 -11.38
CA LEU A 132 -4.28 -1.87 -12.40
C LEU A 132 -4.89 -2.64 -13.56
N LYS A 133 -4.84 -2.04 -14.74
CA LYS A 133 -5.33 -2.64 -15.99
C LYS A 133 -4.21 -2.87 -16.99
N SER A 134 -4.41 -3.85 -17.85
CA SER A 134 -3.54 -4.17 -18.98
C SER A 134 -4.37 -4.73 -20.14
N VAL A 135 -3.72 -5.30 -21.12
CA VAL A 135 -4.37 -5.92 -22.29
C VAL A 135 -3.75 -7.29 -22.59
N VAL A 136 -4.54 -8.13 -23.24
CA VAL A 136 -4.06 -9.37 -23.84
C VAL A 136 -3.26 -9.01 -25.09
N GLU A 137 -1.99 -9.43 -25.14
CA GLU A 137 -1.10 -9.25 -26.29
C GLU A 137 -1.16 -10.41 -27.28
N PHE A 138 -1.29 -11.63 -26.76
CA PHE A 138 -1.28 -12.84 -27.57
C PHE A 138 -2.12 -13.95 -26.94
N VAL A 139 -2.74 -14.79 -27.78
CA VAL A 139 -3.48 -15.97 -27.33
C VAL A 139 -2.97 -17.19 -28.12
N LYS A 140 -2.76 -18.29 -27.43
CA LYS A 140 -2.33 -19.57 -28.05
C LYS A 140 -2.95 -20.78 -27.36
N ASP A 141 -2.99 -21.88 -28.07
CA ASP A 141 -3.24 -23.20 -27.50
C ASP A 141 -1.94 -23.76 -26.92
N LEU A 142 -2.04 -24.52 -25.85
CA LEU A 142 -0.97 -25.25 -25.18
C LEU A 142 -1.37 -26.71 -25.07
N LEU A 143 -0.61 -27.58 -25.72
CA LEU A 143 -0.91 -29.02 -25.77
C LEU A 143 -0.41 -29.73 -24.49
N PRO A 144 -0.97 -30.91 -24.16
CA PRO A 144 -0.47 -31.73 -23.06
C PRO A 144 1.03 -32.03 -23.20
N GLY A 145 1.78 -31.83 -22.10
CA GLY A 145 3.24 -32.00 -22.06
C GLY A 145 4.03 -30.74 -22.43
N GLU A 146 3.39 -29.71 -23.01
CA GLU A 146 4.05 -28.42 -23.25
C GLU A 146 4.15 -27.60 -21.99
N SER A 147 5.23 -26.83 -21.87
CA SER A 147 5.51 -25.98 -20.71
C SER A 147 5.56 -24.52 -21.12
N VAL A 148 5.34 -23.62 -20.15
CA VAL A 148 5.40 -22.17 -20.37
C VAL A 148 6.36 -21.48 -19.41
N SER A 149 6.84 -20.30 -19.84
CA SER A 149 7.65 -19.35 -19.09
C SER A 149 9.00 -19.88 -18.60
N TYR A 150 9.75 -19.02 -17.91
CA TYR A 150 11.08 -19.31 -17.40
C TYR A 150 11.10 -20.48 -16.41
N GLY A 151 12.05 -21.39 -16.60
CA GLY A 151 12.23 -22.56 -15.74
C GLY A 151 11.16 -23.63 -15.93
N ARG A 152 10.25 -23.48 -16.90
CA ARG A 152 9.21 -24.47 -17.23
C ARG A 152 8.44 -24.94 -16.00
N THR A 153 8.10 -23.99 -15.10
CA THR A 153 7.46 -24.30 -13.80
C THR A 153 5.99 -24.70 -13.91
N TYR A 154 5.39 -24.49 -15.08
CA TYR A 154 4.07 -24.97 -15.42
C TYR A 154 4.13 -25.84 -16.68
N THR A 155 3.56 -27.04 -16.61
CA THR A 155 3.40 -27.95 -17.75
C THR A 155 1.91 -28.33 -17.85
N ALA A 156 1.35 -28.21 -19.04
CA ALA A 156 -0.04 -28.56 -19.27
C ALA A 156 -0.25 -30.09 -19.22
N ASN A 157 -1.21 -30.54 -18.43
CA ASN A 157 -1.61 -31.96 -18.38
C ASN A 157 -2.80 -32.25 -19.32
N THR A 158 -3.54 -31.22 -19.70
CA THR A 158 -4.66 -31.26 -20.64
C THR A 158 -4.53 -30.08 -21.60
N PRO A 159 -5.19 -30.07 -22.76
CA PRO A 159 -5.21 -28.90 -23.64
C PRO A 159 -5.63 -27.64 -22.88
N ARG A 160 -4.90 -26.54 -23.06
CA ARG A 160 -5.16 -25.24 -22.43
C ARG A 160 -5.19 -24.14 -23.48
N LYS A 161 -5.98 -23.11 -23.24
CA LYS A 161 -5.85 -21.84 -23.93
C LYS A 161 -5.17 -20.83 -23.02
N VAL A 162 -4.11 -20.21 -23.51
CA VAL A 162 -3.22 -19.34 -22.72
C VAL A 162 -3.19 -17.96 -23.35
N ALA A 163 -3.37 -16.93 -22.51
CA ALA A 163 -3.16 -15.53 -22.91
C ALA A 163 -1.86 -14.99 -22.32
N THR A 164 -1.15 -14.17 -23.11
CA THR A 164 -0.04 -13.34 -22.64
C THR A 164 -0.58 -11.95 -22.36
N VAL A 165 -0.31 -11.42 -21.19
CA VAL A 165 -0.74 -10.11 -20.71
C VAL A 165 0.47 -9.19 -20.58
N CYS A 166 0.36 -7.95 -21.07
CA CYS A 166 1.40 -6.92 -21.04
C CYS A 166 1.60 -6.33 -19.63
N VAL A 167 2.00 -7.15 -18.67
CA VAL A 167 2.34 -6.71 -17.30
C VAL A 167 3.36 -7.68 -16.70
N GLY A 168 4.36 -7.14 -16.01
CA GLY A 168 5.37 -7.93 -15.33
C GLY A 168 6.00 -7.20 -14.14
N TYR A 169 7.12 -7.74 -13.62
CA TYR A 169 7.72 -7.18 -12.41
C TYR A 169 8.39 -5.81 -12.62
N ALA A 170 8.70 -5.42 -13.86
CA ALA A 170 9.16 -4.06 -14.15
C ALA A 170 8.04 -3.00 -14.07
N ASP A 171 6.78 -3.45 -14.14
CA ASP A 171 5.60 -2.61 -13.88
C ASP A 171 5.27 -2.52 -12.38
N GLY A 172 5.95 -3.33 -11.56
CA GLY A 172 5.69 -3.45 -10.13
C GLY A 172 4.78 -4.63 -9.77
N TYR A 173 4.43 -5.50 -10.72
CA TYR A 173 3.64 -6.69 -10.42
C TYR A 173 4.53 -7.76 -9.76
N PRO A 174 4.20 -8.25 -8.55
CA PRO A 174 5.12 -9.10 -7.78
C PRO A 174 5.45 -10.43 -8.46
N ARG A 175 6.75 -10.71 -8.64
CA ARG A 175 7.21 -12.00 -9.21
C ARG A 175 6.85 -13.21 -8.32
N ALA A 176 6.61 -12.98 -7.04
CA ALA A 176 6.15 -14.02 -6.10
C ALA A 176 4.78 -14.62 -6.47
N LEU A 177 3.97 -13.91 -7.26
CA LEU A 177 2.67 -14.38 -7.78
C LEU A 177 2.80 -15.37 -8.96
N SER A 178 4.00 -15.78 -9.32
CA SER A 178 4.25 -16.76 -10.39
C SER A 178 3.47 -18.07 -10.16
N GLY A 179 2.79 -18.53 -11.20
CA GLY A 179 2.10 -19.82 -11.18
C GLY A 179 3.06 -21.00 -11.39
N SER A 180 2.77 -22.10 -10.74
CA SER A 180 3.40 -23.40 -10.98
C SER A 180 2.38 -24.49 -10.71
N ASN A 181 2.66 -25.71 -11.18
CA ASN A 181 1.78 -26.83 -10.84
C ASN A 181 1.77 -27.00 -9.30
N GLY A 182 0.60 -26.75 -8.67
CA GLY A 182 0.41 -26.89 -7.24
C GLY A 182 0.77 -25.67 -6.38
N ASN A 183 1.04 -24.49 -6.96
CA ASN A 183 1.21 -23.27 -6.18
C ASN A 183 -0.16 -22.64 -5.82
N PRO A 184 -0.61 -22.69 -4.56
CA PRO A 184 -1.89 -22.10 -4.15
C PRO A 184 -1.86 -20.55 -4.10
N ASN A 185 -0.65 -19.96 -4.08
CA ASN A 185 -0.46 -18.51 -3.98
C ASN A 185 -0.24 -17.84 -5.35
N ALA A 186 -0.47 -18.55 -6.45
CA ALA A 186 -0.43 -17.96 -7.77
C ALA A 186 -1.42 -16.79 -7.88
N GLY A 187 -1.00 -15.75 -8.61
CA GLY A 187 -1.88 -14.61 -8.88
C GLY A 187 -3.06 -15.01 -9.79
N VAL A 188 -4.15 -14.27 -9.67
CA VAL A 188 -5.35 -14.44 -10.50
C VAL A 188 -5.78 -13.08 -11.02
N MET A 189 -5.64 -12.86 -12.32
CA MET A 189 -6.16 -11.66 -13.00
C MET A 189 -7.62 -11.86 -13.39
N SER A 190 -8.28 -10.85 -13.93
CA SER A 190 -9.59 -11.02 -14.53
C SER A 190 -9.62 -10.58 -16.00
N ILE A 191 -10.30 -11.37 -16.83
CA ILE A 191 -10.55 -11.08 -18.24
C ILE A 191 -12.03 -11.32 -18.49
N ARG A 192 -12.72 -10.33 -19.07
CA ARG A 192 -14.17 -10.43 -19.33
C ARG A 192 -15.00 -10.80 -18.10
N GLY A 193 -14.60 -10.30 -16.90
CA GLY A 193 -15.30 -10.58 -15.65
C GLY A 193 -15.15 -12.00 -15.14
N LYS A 194 -14.15 -12.77 -15.62
CA LYS A 194 -13.85 -14.13 -15.17
C LYS A 194 -12.41 -14.23 -14.66
N PRO A 195 -12.16 -15.08 -13.67
CA PRO A 195 -10.81 -15.28 -13.13
C PRO A 195 -9.92 -15.98 -14.15
N ALA A 196 -8.70 -15.46 -14.33
CA ALA A 196 -7.65 -15.97 -15.19
C ALA A 196 -6.39 -16.25 -14.36
N PRO A 197 -6.16 -17.48 -13.90
CA PRO A 197 -5.02 -17.82 -13.05
C PRO A 197 -3.69 -17.66 -13.81
N ILE A 198 -2.68 -17.17 -13.10
CA ILE A 198 -1.31 -17.10 -13.65
C ILE A 198 -0.73 -18.49 -13.76
N ILE A 199 -0.11 -18.78 -14.91
CA ILE A 199 0.64 -19.99 -15.17
C ILE A 199 2.08 -19.66 -15.58
N GLY A 200 3.04 -20.41 -15.04
CA GLY A 200 4.45 -20.12 -15.21
C GLY A 200 4.92 -18.89 -14.44
N ARG A 201 6.15 -18.50 -14.65
CA ARG A 201 6.75 -17.36 -13.94
C ARG A 201 6.33 -16.03 -14.55
N VAL A 202 6.03 -15.06 -13.68
CA VAL A 202 5.91 -13.66 -14.06
C VAL A 202 7.25 -13.19 -14.64
N CYS A 203 7.23 -12.65 -15.84
CA CYS A 203 8.40 -12.12 -16.54
C CYS A 203 8.59 -10.62 -16.26
N MET A 204 9.57 -10.00 -16.91
CA MET A 204 9.85 -8.57 -16.73
C MET A 204 8.67 -7.70 -17.18
N ASP A 205 8.12 -7.98 -18.35
CA ASP A 205 7.12 -7.15 -19.02
C ASP A 205 5.84 -7.92 -19.38
N GLN A 206 5.80 -9.22 -19.12
CA GLN A 206 4.71 -10.11 -19.56
C GLN A 206 4.39 -11.15 -18.49
N THR A 207 3.11 -11.53 -18.42
CA THR A 207 2.61 -12.59 -17.56
C THR A 207 1.66 -13.48 -18.36
N LEU A 208 1.75 -14.79 -18.18
CA LEU A 208 0.87 -15.75 -18.83
C LEU A 208 -0.25 -16.19 -17.90
N VAL A 209 -1.47 -16.24 -18.42
CA VAL A 209 -2.66 -16.66 -17.69
C VAL A 209 -3.42 -17.75 -18.43
N ASP A 210 -4.02 -18.66 -17.69
CA ASP A 210 -4.93 -19.68 -18.23
C ASP A 210 -6.30 -19.06 -18.51
N VAL A 211 -6.74 -19.13 -19.75
CA VAL A 211 -8.03 -18.61 -20.23
C VAL A 211 -8.90 -19.71 -20.85
N THR A 212 -8.62 -20.97 -20.53
CA THR A 212 -9.34 -22.13 -21.08
C THR A 212 -10.83 -22.03 -20.86
N ASP A 213 -11.26 -21.56 -19.66
CA ASP A 213 -12.67 -21.45 -19.27
C ASP A 213 -13.26 -20.06 -19.60
N ILE A 214 -12.54 -19.23 -20.33
CA ILE A 214 -13.00 -17.90 -20.73
C ILE A 214 -13.19 -17.88 -22.26
N PRO A 215 -14.43 -17.90 -22.75
CA PRO A 215 -14.67 -17.97 -24.20
C PRO A 215 -14.25 -16.68 -24.91
N ASP A 216 -13.83 -16.87 -26.16
CA ASP A 216 -13.55 -15.79 -27.12
C ASP A 216 -12.51 -14.76 -26.70
N VAL A 217 -11.59 -15.10 -25.79
CA VAL A 217 -10.46 -14.22 -25.43
C VAL A 217 -9.60 -13.99 -26.67
N LYS A 218 -9.29 -12.74 -26.92
CA LYS A 218 -8.50 -12.29 -28.08
C LYS A 218 -7.55 -11.17 -27.72
N MET A 219 -6.62 -10.88 -28.63
CA MET A 219 -5.72 -9.75 -28.54
C MET A 219 -6.50 -8.43 -28.33
N ASN A 220 -5.98 -7.55 -27.48
CA ASN A 220 -6.54 -6.29 -27.03
C ASN A 220 -7.77 -6.40 -26.09
N ASP A 221 -8.14 -7.60 -25.65
CA ASP A 221 -9.10 -7.70 -24.54
C ASP A 221 -8.49 -7.06 -23.27
N GLU A 222 -9.29 -6.27 -22.57
CA GLU A 222 -8.89 -5.66 -21.31
C GLU A 222 -8.68 -6.73 -20.23
N VAL A 223 -7.64 -6.54 -19.45
CA VAL A 223 -7.31 -7.36 -18.28
C VAL A 223 -7.32 -6.48 -17.04
N THR A 224 -8.09 -6.82 -16.03
CA THR A 224 -7.91 -6.26 -14.70
C THR A 224 -6.89 -7.10 -13.95
N VAL A 225 -5.70 -6.55 -13.77
CA VAL A 225 -4.58 -7.23 -13.10
C VAL A 225 -4.86 -7.33 -11.61
N PHE A 226 -5.25 -6.23 -10.99
CA PHE A 226 -5.91 -6.19 -9.67
C PHE A 226 -6.83 -4.98 -9.58
N GLY A 227 -7.85 -5.10 -8.74
CA GLY A 227 -8.81 -4.03 -8.50
C GLY A 227 -9.93 -4.49 -7.57
N PRO A 228 -10.74 -3.57 -7.03
CA PRO A 228 -11.83 -3.93 -6.12
C PRO A 228 -12.89 -4.83 -6.77
N GLU A 229 -13.14 -4.66 -8.06
CA GLU A 229 -14.09 -5.48 -8.83
C GLU A 229 -13.72 -6.96 -8.88
N ASN A 230 -12.45 -7.28 -8.74
CA ASN A 230 -11.94 -8.64 -8.76
C ASN A 230 -12.37 -9.47 -7.55
N ALA A 231 -12.64 -8.83 -6.41
CA ALA A 231 -13.05 -9.53 -5.18
C ALA A 231 -14.28 -10.42 -5.37
N ALA A 232 -15.28 -9.92 -6.11
CA ALA A 232 -16.55 -10.63 -6.33
C ALA A 232 -16.41 -11.93 -7.15
N ILE A 233 -15.33 -12.07 -7.90
CA ILE A 233 -15.09 -13.22 -8.79
C ILE A 233 -13.87 -14.07 -8.36
N GLY A 234 -13.28 -13.78 -7.20
CA GLY A 234 -12.11 -14.50 -6.71
C GLY A 234 -10.80 -14.20 -7.45
N ALA A 235 -10.73 -13.07 -8.17
CA ALA A 235 -9.49 -12.55 -8.74
C ALA A 235 -8.82 -11.55 -7.77
N ASP A 236 -7.60 -11.11 -8.08
CA ASP A 236 -6.78 -10.40 -7.12
C ASP A 236 -7.18 -8.94 -6.90
N THR A 237 -7.16 -8.56 -5.63
CA THR A 237 -7.16 -7.19 -5.12
C THR A 237 -5.78 -6.84 -4.57
N ALA A 238 -5.53 -5.58 -4.20
CA ALA A 238 -4.28 -5.18 -3.55
C ALA A 238 -4.05 -5.96 -2.23
N ASP A 239 -5.13 -6.18 -1.45
CA ASP A 239 -5.07 -6.92 -0.18
C ASP A 239 -4.78 -8.41 -0.41
N SER A 240 -5.42 -9.04 -1.39
CA SER A 240 -5.17 -10.47 -1.67
C SER A 240 -3.75 -10.70 -2.19
N ILE A 241 -3.22 -9.79 -3.02
CA ILE A 241 -1.82 -9.82 -3.46
C ILE A 241 -0.88 -9.70 -2.27
N ALA A 242 -1.13 -8.73 -1.37
CA ALA A 242 -0.33 -8.54 -0.17
C ALA A 242 -0.29 -9.81 0.69
N ALA A 243 -1.45 -10.43 0.93
CA ALA A 243 -1.56 -11.68 1.68
C ALA A 243 -0.80 -12.84 1.02
N LYS A 244 -0.94 -13.02 -0.31
CA LYS A 244 -0.25 -14.06 -1.09
C LYS A 244 1.28 -13.89 -1.09
N THR A 245 1.76 -12.66 -1.02
CA THR A 245 3.19 -12.34 -1.11
C THR A 245 3.86 -12.07 0.25
N GLY A 246 3.09 -12.14 1.35
CA GLY A 246 3.60 -11.97 2.71
C GLY A 246 3.99 -10.52 3.03
N THR A 247 3.27 -9.55 2.47
CA THR A 247 3.48 -8.12 2.70
C THR A 247 2.18 -7.38 3.03
N ILE A 248 2.14 -6.07 2.87
CA ILE A 248 1.00 -5.20 3.15
C ILE A 248 0.53 -4.48 1.88
N ASN A 249 -0.74 -4.10 1.83
CA ASN A 249 -1.35 -3.43 0.68
C ASN A 249 -0.65 -2.12 0.30
N TYR A 250 -0.02 -1.43 1.27
CA TYR A 250 0.83 -0.25 1.04
C TYR A 250 1.96 -0.54 0.04
N GLU A 251 2.67 -1.67 0.21
CA GLU A 251 3.78 -2.04 -0.67
C GLU A 251 3.27 -2.34 -2.08
N ILE A 252 2.12 -3.00 -2.19
CA ILE A 252 1.52 -3.31 -3.50
C ILE A 252 1.21 -2.05 -4.29
N ILE A 253 0.51 -1.07 -3.69
CA ILE A 253 0.16 0.16 -4.42
C ILE A 253 1.36 1.07 -4.65
N CYS A 254 2.32 1.13 -3.70
CA CYS A 254 3.56 1.89 -3.85
C CYS A 254 4.52 1.25 -4.87
N GLY A 255 4.45 -0.07 -5.05
CA GLY A 255 5.32 -0.83 -5.93
C GLY A 255 5.06 -0.62 -7.42
N ILE A 256 3.87 -0.11 -7.80
CA ILE A 256 3.55 0.13 -9.22
C ILE A 256 4.48 1.19 -9.79
N SER A 257 5.23 0.79 -10.81
CA SER A 257 6.29 1.56 -11.46
C SER A 257 5.77 2.87 -12.08
N ARG A 258 6.65 3.88 -12.16
CA ARG A 258 6.36 5.14 -12.84
C ARG A 258 6.12 5.01 -14.34
N ARG A 259 6.63 3.94 -14.97
CA ARG A 259 6.38 3.69 -16.39
C ARG A 259 4.93 3.32 -16.72
N VAL A 260 4.13 2.94 -15.69
CA VAL A 260 2.70 2.67 -15.85
C VAL A 260 1.93 3.99 -15.79
N PRO A 261 1.22 4.40 -16.85
CA PRO A 261 0.44 5.63 -16.84
C PRO A 261 -0.63 5.64 -15.74
N ARG A 262 -0.87 6.81 -15.15
CA ARG A 262 -1.94 7.02 -14.16
C ARG A 262 -3.11 7.73 -14.81
N VAL A 263 -4.25 7.06 -14.87
CA VAL A 263 -5.50 7.64 -15.37
C VAL A 263 -6.38 7.96 -14.16
N TYR A 264 -6.60 9.24 -13.93
CA TYR A 264 -7.48 9.71 -12.85
C TYR A 264 -8.91 9.80 -13.38
N LEU A 265 -9.83 9.12 -12.71
CA LEU A 265 -11.25 9.10 -13.06
C LEU A 265 -12.05 9.93 -12.05
N ARG A 266 -13.06 10.63 -12.55
CA ARG A 266 -14.13 11.25 -11.75
C ARG A 266 -15.46 10.91 -12.39
N ASP A 267 -16.38 10.36 -11.62
CA ASP A 267 -17.69 9.91 -12.09
C ASP A 267 -17.61 8.99 -13.33
N GLY A 268 -16.60 8.10 -13.33
CA GLY A 268 -16.35 7.15 -14.42
C GLY A 268 -15.66 7.72 -15.66
N ALA A 269 -15.39 9.04 -15.72
CA ALA A 269 -14.74 9.69 -16.86
C ALA A 269 -13.28 10.08 -16.54
N PRO A 270 -12.34 9.92 -17.48
CA PRO A 270 -10.98 10.39 -17.32
C PRO A 270 -10.92 11.92 -17.19
N VAL A 271 -10.30 12.41 -16.09
CA VAL A 271 -10.10 13.85 -15.85
C VAL A 271 -8.64 14.26 -15.98
N ARG A 272 -7.72 13.32 -15.86
CA ARG A 272 -6.27 13.55 -16.03
C ARG A 272 -5.58 12.22 -16.39
N ILE A 273 -4.59 12.33 -17.26
CA ILE A 273 -3.62 11.25 -17.52
C ILE A 273 -2.25 11.80 -17.13
N TRP A 274 -1.50 11.01 -16.37
CA TRP A 274 -0.11 11.26 -16.03
C TRP A 274 0.74 10.13 -16.58
N ASN A 275 1.70 10.46 -17.43
CA ASN A 275 2.62 9.51 -18.04
C ASN A 275 4.05 10.05 -17.96
N ASP A 276 4.86 9.50 -17.05
CA ASP A 276 6.24 9.95 -16.82
C ASP A 276 7.16 9.71 -18.04
N LEU A 277 6.75 8.88 -19.01
CA LEU A 277 7.55 8.61 -20.21
C LEU A 277 7.26 9.58 -21.36
N GLU A 278 6.21 10.38 -21.28
CA GLU A 278 5.82 11.34 -22.32
C GLU A 278 6.23 12.78 -21.99
N GLU A 279 6.68 13.06 -20.76
CA GLU A 279 7.22 14.36 -20.37
C GLU A 279 8.72 14.45 -20.72
N THR A 280 9.03 14.60 -22.01
CA THR A 280 10.36 15.03 -22.50
C THR A 280 10.22 16.20 -23.46
#